data_fd5d625659e61db4c50c1184b230b9de
#
_entry.id   fd5d625659e61db4c50c1184b230b9de
#
_cell.length_a   1.000
_cell.length_b   1.000
_cell.length_c   1.000
_cell.angle_alpha   90.00
_cell.angle_beta   90.00
_cell.angle_gamma   90.00
#
_symmetry.space_group_name_H-M   'P 1'
#
loop_
_entity.id
_entity.type
_entity.pdbx_description
1 polymer ?
#
loop_
_entity_poly.entity_id
_entity_poly.type
_entity_poly.pdbx_seq_one_letter_code
_entity_poly.pdbx_strand_id
1 'polypeptide(L)'
;DIHRKARSCGVSITVLLTAMMLCSIREEIPKNQQKRPVALMIPVNLRNYFPSQSMTNFFGWIEVGYIFSDETTFEDVLLSVKKQFEEELVKEKIAMHMSGYVRIEKNPFVRAVPLEIKKYFLMIGANLGSRSITAVYSNIGIIRLPEEYKEYIQHFGIFASTNSLQMCSCSYGDEMVLGFTSKIPNDSIQRNFQRML
;
A
#
# COMPACT_ATOMS: atom_id res chain seq x y z
N ASP A 1 5.16 -17.88 11.83
CA ASP A 1 4.39 -18.13 10.61
C ASP A 1 3.26 -17.09 10.49
N ILE A 2 3.49 -16.09 9.66
CA ILE A 2 2.61 -14.93 9.45
C ILE A 2 1.20 -15.35 8.99
N HIS A 3 1.10 -16.38 8.13
CA HIS A 3 -0.17 -16.92 7.66
C HIS A 3 -1.06 -17.41 8.82
N ARG A 4 -0.46 -18.13 9.77
CA ARG A 4 -1.16 -18.65 10.93
C ARG A 4 -1.62 -17.51 11.82
N LYS A 5 -0.75 -16.52 12.05
CA LYS A 5 -1.07 -15.32 12.84
C LYS A 5 -2.23 -14.51 12.20
N ALA A 6 -2.21 -14.30 10.90
CA ALA A 6 -3.30 -13.61 10.21
C ALA A 6 -4.62 -14.37 10.31
N ARG A 7 -4.61 -15.70 10.14
CA ARG A 7 -5.80 -16.56 10.28
C ARG A 7 -6.34 -16.57 11.69
N SER A 8 -5.48 -16.63 12.72
CA SER A 8 -5.94 -16.60 14.13
C SER A 8 -6.63 -15.26 14.47
N CYS A 9 -6.23 -14.18 13.84
CA CYS A 9 -6.87 -12.86 13.96
C CYS A 9 -8.09 -12.69 13.03
N GLY A 10 -8.41 -13.67 12.18
CA GLY A 10 -9.54 -13.59 11.24
C GLY A 10 -9.37 -12.50 10.16
N VAL A 11 -8.13 -12.24 9.72
CA VAL A 11 -7.79 -11.21 8.74
C VAL A 11 -6.89 -11.76 7.63
N SER A 12 -6.80 -11.01 6.51
CA SER A 12 -5.81 -11.29 5.47
C SER A 12 -4.40 -10.87 5.90
N ILE A 13 -3.37 -11.47 5.29
CA ILE A 13 -1.97 -11.05 5.52
C ILE A 13 -1.79 -9.55 5.24
N THR A 14 -2.38 -9.05 4.17
CA THR A 14 -2.27 -7.64 3.81
C THR A 14 -2.82 -6.74 4.91
N VAL A 15 -3.98 -7.09 5.49
CA VAL A 15 -4.58 -6.36 6.62
C VAL A 15 -3.67 -6.40 7.84
N LEU A 16 -3.15 -7.58 8.21
CA LEU A 16 -2.25 -7.74 9.34
C LEU A 16 -0.98 -6.89 9.18
N LEU A 17 -0.29 -7.01 8.03
CA LEU A 17 0.94 -6.26 7.78
C LEU A 17 0.69 -4.76 7.67
N THR A 18 -0.48 -4.33 7.16
CA THR A 18 -0.90 -2.92 7.17
C THR A 18 -1.02 -2.39 8.59
N ALA A 19 -1.71 -3.11 9.49
CA ALA A 19 -1.87 -2.73 10.89
C ALA A 19 -0.52 -2.65 11.60
N MET A 20 0.36 -3.65 11.41
CA MET A 20 1.71 -3.65 11.98
C MET A 20 2.54 -2.46 11.48
N MET A 21 2.44 -2.12 10.19
CA MET A 21 3.16 -0.99 9.61
C MET A 21 2.68 0.35 10.19
N LEU A 22 1.37 0.53 10.36
CA LEU A 22 0.79 1.72 11.00
C LEU A 22 1.31 1.89 12.43
N CYS A 23 1.31 0.82 13.23
CA CYS A 23 1.81 0.83 14.60
C CYS A 23 3.32 1.12 14.65
N SER A 24 4.10 0.50 13.76
CA SER A 24 5.56 0.71 13.70
C SER A 24 5.93 2.15 13.35
N ILE A 25 5.17 2.77 12.45
CA ILE A 25 5.34 4.19 12.11
C ILE A 25 4.97 5.08 13.31
N ARG A 26 3.87 4.74 14.01
CA ARG A 26 3.39 5.48 15.16
C ARG A 26 4.44 5.62 16.26
N GLU A 27 5.22 4.56 16.51
CA GLU A 27 6.28 4.57 17.52
C GLU A 27 7.38 5.61 17.24
N GLU A 28 7.62 5.94 15.96
CA GLU A 28 8.64 6.89 15.55
C GLU A 28 8.12 8.35 15.41
N ILE A 29 6.81 8.55 15.49
CA ILE A 29 6.23 9.89 15.40
C ILE A 29 6.43 10.65 16.73
N PRO A 30 7.03 11.85 16.71
CA PRO A 30 7.17 12.68 17.89
C PRO A 30 5.82 12.94 18.58
N LYS A 31 5.80 12.96 19.91
CA LYS A 31 4.57 13.13 20.72
C LYS A 31 3.71 14.34 20.33
N ASN A 32 4.34 15.43 19.91
CA ASN A 32 3.66 16.65 19.48
C ASN A 32 2.94 16.52 18.12
N GLN A 33 3.26 15.48 17.34
CA GLN A 33 2.67 15.20 16.01
C GLN A 33 1.75 13.98 16.01
N GLN A 34 1.60 13.29 17.12
CA GLN A 34 0.87 12.03 17.23
C GLN A 34 -0.66 12.17 17.02
N LYS A 35 -1.19 13.38 17.05
CA LYS A 35 -2.61 13.67 16.71
C LYS A 35 -2.89 13.64 15.20
N ARG A 36 -1.86 13.56 14.36
CA ARG A 36 -2.04 13.44 12.92
C ARG A 36 -2.32 12.00 12.55
N PRO A 37 -3.20 11.74 11.56
CA PRO A 37 -3.42 10.40 11.07
C PRO A 37 -2.14 9.83 10.45
N VAL A 38 -1.88 8.56 10.70
CA VAL A 38 -0.91 7.78 9.94
C VAL A 38 -1.69 7.06 8.84
N ALA A 39 -1.33 7.27 7.59
CA ALA A 39 -2.04 6.70 6.45
C ALA A 39 -1.08 6.00 5.49
N LEU A 40 -1.48 4.83 5.02
CA LEU A 40 -0.79 4.04 4.01
C LEU A 40 -1.57 4.05 2.71
N MET A 41 -0.87 4.19 1.62
CA MET A 41 -1.38 3.91 0.28
C MET A 41 -1.15 2.43 -0.04
N ILE A 42 -2.22 1.72 -0.37
CA ILE A 42 -2.20 0.30 -0.70
C ILE A 42 -2.59 0.13 -2.18
N PRO A 43 -1.66 -0.20 -3.07
CA PRO A 43 -1.97 -0.50 -4.46
C PRO A 43 -2.87 -1.73 -4.59
N VAL A 44 -3.84 -1.66 -5.48
CA VAL A 44 -4.85 -2.69 -5.74
C VAL A 44 -4.80 -3.10 -7.21
N ASN A 45 -4.66 -4.40 -7.48
CA ASN A 45 -4.72 -4.92 -8.84
C ASN A 45 -6.15 -4.88 -9.38
N LEU A 46 -6.40 -3.98 -10.32
CA LEU A 46 -7.73 -3.78 -10.89
C LEU A 46 -8.21 -4.96 -11.75
N ARG A 47 -7.31 -5.85 -12.19
CA ARG A 47 -7.70 -7.08 -12.91
C ARG A 47 -8.55 -8.02 -12.07
N ASN A 48 -8.50 -7.89 -10.76
CA ASN A 48 -9.37 -8.66 -9.85
C ASN A 48 -10.84 -8.19 -9.91
N TYR A 49 -11.09 -6.98 -10.42
CA TYR A 49 -12.42 -6.35 -10.45
C TYR A 49 -12.92 -6.11 -11.87
N PHE A 50 -12.02 -5.87 -12.81
CA PHE A 50 -12.33 -5.54 -14.20
C PHE A 50 -11.48 -6.39 -15.15
N PRO A 51 -12.10 -7.08 -16.12
CA PRO A 51 -11.35 -7.86 -17.10
C PRO A 51 -10.47 -6.94 -17.95
N SER A 52 -9.19 -7.27 -18.07
CA SER A 52 -8.25 -6.54 -18.91
C SER A 52 -7.16 -7.47 -19.41
N GLN A 53 -6.90 -7.43 -20.72
CA GLN A 53 -5.78 -8.11 -21.37
C GLN A 53 -4.58 -7.19 -21.60
N SER A 54 -4.66 -5.95 -21.12
CA SER A 54 -3.57 -4.98 -21.26
C SER A 54 -2.31 -5.44 -20.54
N MET A 55 -1.16 -5.35 -21.19
CA MET A 55 0.16 -5.60 -20.61
C MET A 55 0.70 -4.38 -19.83
N THR A 56 0.00 -3.24 -19.91
CA THR A 56 0.36 -2.02 -19.18
C THR A 56 -0.08 -2.08 -17.72
N ASN A 57 0.38 -1.14 -16.92
CA ASN A 57 -0.03 -0.98 -15.55
C ASN A 57 -1.55 -0.79 -15.45
N PHE A 58 -2.21 -1.69 -14.72
CA PHE A 58 -3.64 -1.62 -14.47
C PHE A 58 -3.90 -1.84 -13.00
N PHE A 59 -3.64 -0.78 -12.23
CA PHE A 59 -3.83 -0.77 -10.79
C PHE A 59 -4.52 0.51 -10.33
N GLY A 60 -5.20 0.44 -9.21
CA GLY A 60 -5.66 1.57 -8.41
C GLY A 60 -5.01 1.53 -7.05
N TRP A 61 -5.51 2.31 -6.12
CA TRP A 61 -5.09 2.27 -4.73
C TRP A 61 -6.25 2.61 -3.80
N ILE A 62 -6.11 2.16 -2.56
CA ILE A 62 -6.92 2.60 -1.43
C ILE A 62 -6.01 3.29 -0.42
N GLU A 63 -6.57 4.18 0.37
CA GLU A 63 -5.90 4.81 1.49
C GLU A 63 -6.46 4.23 2.79
N VAL A 64 -5.57 3.70 3.62
CA VAL A 64 -5.92 3.09 4.90
C VAL A 64 -5.13 3.78 5.99
N GLY A 65 -5.81 4.32 6.99
CA GLY A 65 -5.15 5.09 8.03
C GLY A 65 -5.78 4.94 9.39
N TYR A 66 -5.04 5.42 10.40
CA TYR A 66 -5.50 5.41 11.79
C TYR A 66 -5.05 6.68 12.53
N ILE A 67 -5.93 7.20 13.40
CA ILE A 67 -5.62 8.29 14.32
C ILE A 67 -5.41 7.66 15.69
N PHE A 68 -4.17 7.70 16.15
CA PHE A 68 -3.79 7.07 17.40
C PHE A 68 -4.11 7.96 18.62
N SER A 69 -4.52 7.30 19.70
CA SER A 69 -4.56 7.86 21.05
C SER A 69 -3.57 7.12 21.96
N ASP A 70 -3.41 7.58 23.18
CA ASP A 70 -2.51 6.93 24.16
C ASP A 70 -3.05 5.57 24.64
N GLU A 71 -4.36 5.34 24.51
CA GLU A 71 -5.04 4.09 24.89
C GLU A 71 -5.22 3.11 23.73
N THR A 72 -4.77 3.46 22.50
CA THR A 72 -4.95 2.63 21.30
C THR A 72 -4.20 1.32 21.44
N THR A 73 -4.90 0.21 21.29
CA THR A 73 -4.35 -1.15 21.24
C THR A 73 -4.08 -1.58 19.81
N PHE A 74 -3.27 -2.64 19.62
CA PHE A 74 -3.06 -3.24 18.29
C PHE A 74 -4.34 -3.79 17.70
N GLU A 75 -5.21 -4.38 18.53
CA GLU A 75 -6.51 -4.92 18.14
C GLU A 75 -7.41 -3.83 17.56
N ASP A 76 -7.44 -2.63 18.16
CA ASP A 76 -8.23 -1.50 17.66
C ASP A 76 -7.78 -1.09 16.26
N VAL A 77 -6.45 -1.02 16.05
CA VAL A 77 -5.88 -0.71 14.74
C VAL A 77 -6.22 -1.81 13.74
N LEU A 78 -6.07 -3.08 14.11
CA LEU A 78 -6.32 -4.22 13.23
C LEU A 78 -7.79 -4.27 12.78
N LEU A 79 -8.74 -4.09 13.70
CA LEU A 79 -10.17 -4.07 13.40
C LEU A 79 -10.54 -2.87 12.51
N SER A 80 -9.98 -1.71 12.80
CA SER A 80 -10.19 -0.52 11.97
C SER A 80 -9.66 -0.71 10.56
N VAL A 81 -8.44 -1.24 10.40
CA VAL A 81 -7.83 -1.56 9.10
C VAL A 81 -8.69 -2.57 8.35
N LYS A 82 -9.11 -3.67 9.01
CA LYS A 82 -10.00 -4.66 8.40
C LYS A 82 -11.26 -4.02 7.83
N LYS A 83 -11.93 -3.21 8.63
CA LYS A 83 -13.16 -2.50 8.21
C LYS A 83 -12.92 -1.60 7.00
N GLN A 84 -11.83 -0.82 7.00
CA GLN A 84 -11.48 0.05 5.88
C GLN A 84 -11.21 -0.76 4.60
N PHE A 85 -10.51 -1.91 4.69
CA PHE A 85 -10.33 -2.80 3.56
C PHE A 85 -11.65 -3.35 3.02
N GLU A 86 -12.56 -3.79 3.89
CA GLU A 86 -13.88 -4.29 3.50
C GLU A 86 -14.73 -3.19 2.84
N GLU A 87 -14.64 -1.96 3.32
CA GLU A 87 -15.38 -0.83 2.77
C GLU A 87 -14.81 -0.28 1.45
N GLU A 88 -13.48 -0.28 1.29
CA GLU A 88 -12.81 0.32 0.12
C GLU A 88 -12.63 -0.66 -1.04
N LEU A 89 -12.48 -1.97 -0.75
CA LEU A 89 -12.31 -2.99 -1.80
C LEU A 89 -13.62 -3.48 -2.42
N VAL A 90 -14.63 -2.63 -2.42
CA VAL A 90 -15.90 -2.89 -3.12
C VAL A 90 -15.78 -2.40 -4.56
N LYS A 91 -16.26 -3.21 -5.52
CA LYS A 91 -16.15 -2.92 -6.96
C LYS A 91 -16.71 -1.56 -7.35
N GLU A 92 -17.81 -1.16 -6.75
CA GLU A 92 -18.49 0.11 -6.99
C GLU A 92 -17.64 1.29 -6.55
N LYS A 93 -16.98 1.23 -5.39
CA LYS A 93 -16.10 2.29 -4.91
C LYS A 93 -14.84 2.39 -5.77
N ILE A 94 -14.24 1.26 -6.12
CA ILE A 94 -13.08 1.22 -7.02
C ILE A 94 -13.45 1.82 -8.39
N ALA A 95 -14.63 1.46 -8.94
CA ALA A 95 -15.14 2.02 -10.19
C ALA A 95 -15.35 3.53 -10.09
N MET A 96 -15.87 4.02 -8.97
CA MET A 96 -16.10 5.45 -8.73
C MET A 96 -14.76 6.22 -8.72
N HIS A 97 -13.75 5.74 -7.99
CA HIS A 97 -12.42 6.35 -7.96
C HIS A 97 -11.79 6.39 -9.36
N MET A 98 -11.84 5.27 -10.10
CA MET A 98 -11.32 5.19 -11.47
C MET A 98 -12.06 6.11 -12.43
N SER A 99 -13.39 6.22 -12.28
CA SER A 99 -14.22 7.11 -13.11
C SER A 99 -13.83 8.57 -12.96
N GLY A 100 -13.39 8.99 -11.77
CA GLY A 100 -12.86 10.33 -11.52
C GLY A 100 -11.66 10.65 -12.40
N TYR A 101 -10.67 9.75 -12.45
CA TYR A 101 -9.47 9.92 -13.29
C TYR A 101 -9.80 9.94 -14.77
N VAL A 102 -10.65 9.01 -15.24
CA VAL A 102 -11.10 8.94 -16.63
C VAL A 102 -11.86 10.22 -17.03
N ARG A 103 -12.68 10.77 -16.14
CA ARG A 103 -13.42 12.02 -16.40
C ARG A 103 -12.48 13.20 -16.60
N ILE A 104 -11.42 13.31 -15.78
CA ILE A 104 -10.40 14.35 -15.95
C ILE A 104 -9.68 14.18 -17.29
N GLU A 105 -9.27 12.96 -17.62
CA GLU A 105 -8.56 12.66 -18.88
C GLU A 105 -9.43 12.91 -20.12
N LYS A 106 -10.72 12.59 -20.06
CA LYS A 106 -11.67 12.81 -21.17
C LYS A 106 -12.14 14.26 -21.32
N ASN A 107 -11.84 15.14 -20.36
CA ASN A 107 -12.25 16.53 -20.43
C ASN A 107 -11.55 17.24 -21.61
N PRO A 108 -12.29 17.83 -22.58
CA PRO A 108 -11.70 18.42 -23.77
C PRO A 108 -10.79 19.60 -23.45
N PHE A 109 -11.08 20.39 -22.41
CA PHE A 109 -10.21 21.48 -21.97
C PHE A 109 -8.88 20.95 -21.42
N VAL A 110 -8.90 19.88 -20.63
CA VAL A 110 -7.69 19.23 -20.13
C VAL A 110 -6.88 18.61 -21.28
N ARG A 111 -7.55 18.05 -22.28
CA ARG A 111 -6.89 17.47 -23.47
C ARG A 111 -6.21 18.53 -24.32
N ALA A 112 -6.77 19.74 -24.45
CA ALA A 112 -6.22 20.84 -25.21
C ALA A 112 -4.98 21.49 -24.57
N VAL A 113 -4.72 21.26 -23.28
CA VAL A 113 -3.55 21.79 -22.58
C VAL A 113 -2.30 21.06 -23.06
N PRO A 114 -1.22 21.78 -23.50
CA PRO A 114 0.07 21.19 -23.85
C PRO A 114 0.65 20.35 -22.72
N LEU A 115 1.38 19.28 -23.07
CA LEU A 115 1.90 18.30 -22.11
C LEU A 115 2.83 18.94 -21.08
N GLU A 116 3.62 19.91 -21.48
CA GLU A 116 4.57 20.64 -20.62
C GLU A 116 3.85 21.37 -19.48
N ILE A 117 2.74 22.04 -19.81
CA ILE A 117 1.90 22.76 -18.84
C ILE A 117 1.17 21.75 -17.95
N LYS A 118 0.59 20.68 -18.55
CA LYS A 118 -0.10 19.62 -17.85
C LYS A 118 0.79 18.95 -16.80
N LYS A 119 2.07 18.73 -17.11
CA LYS A 119 3.06 18.16 -16.20
C LYS A 119 3.18 18.95 -14.88
N TYR A 120 3.18 20.28 -14.95
CA TYR A 120 3.26 21.14 -13.75
C TYR A 120 2.01 20.99 -12.88
N PHE A 121 0.82 21.00 -13.47
CA PHE A 121 -0.43 20.80 -12.73
C PHE A 121 -0.51 19.41 -12.09
N LEU A 122 -0.12 18.36 -12.82
CA LEU A 122 -0.05 17.01 -12.30
C LEU A 122 0.96 16.87 -11.15
N MET A 123 2.11 17.53 -11.26
CA MET A 123 3.13 17.53 -10.21
C MET A 123 2.64 18.24 -8.94
N ILE A 124 1.95 19.38 -9.08
CA ILE A 124 1.34 20.10 -7.94
C ILE A 124 0.25 19.22 -7.30
N GLY A 125 -0.64 18.63 -8.11
CA GLY A 125 -1.69 17.73 -7.63
C GLY A 125 -1.14 16.50 -6.92
N ALA A 126 -0.12 15.86 -7.47
CA ALA A 126 0.58 14.75 -6.84
C ALA A 126 1.24 15.13 -5.50
N ASN A 127 1.90 16.29 -5.45
CA ASN A 127 2.51 16.80 -4.22
C ASN A 127 1.48 17.13 -3.13
N LEU A 128 0.32 17.63 -3.51
CA LEU A 128 -0.76 17.90 -2.56
C LEU A 128 -1.39 16.60 -2.07
N GLY A 129 -1.67 15.65 -2.96
CA GLY A 129 -2.23 14.34 -2.62
C GLY A 129 -1.28 13.49 -1.77
N SER A 130 0.02 13.55 -2.04
CA SER A 130 1.00 12.76 -1.28
C SER A 130 1.22 13.24 0.17
N ARG A 131 0.74 14.44 0.53
CA ARG A 131 0.90 14.97 1.90
C ARG A 131 0.05 14.24 2.94
N SER A 132 -1.02 13.59 2.53
CA SER A 132 -1.87 12.76 3.41
C SER A 132 -1.29 11.36 3.63
N ILE A 133 -0.40 10.89 2.75
CA ILE A 133 0.15 9.54 2.76
C ILE A 133 1.48 9.53 3.49
N THR A 134 1.57 8.73 4.54
CA THR A 134 2.81 8.57 5.32
C THR A 134 3.76 7.57 4.68
N ALA A 135 3.24 6.45 4.18
CA ALA A 135 4.03 5.39 3.54
C ALA A 135 3.20 4.61 2.52
N VAL A 136 3.85 3.76 1.76
CA VAL A 136 3.23 2.86 0.78
C VAL A 136 3.46 1.42 1.19
N TYR A 137 2.43 0.58 1.14
CA TYR A 137 2.59 -0.86 1.26
C TYR A 137 2.03 -1.57 0.03
N SER A 138 2.89 -2.26 -0.70
CA SER A 138 2.55 -3.01 -1.90
C SER A 138 2.70 -4.52 -1.66
N ASN A 139 1.60 -5.27 -1.74
CA ASN A 139 1.62 -6.72 -1.71
C ASN A 139 1.47 -7.28 -3.13
N ILE A 140 2.53 -7.89 -3.63
CA ILE A 140 2.53 -8.53 -4.96
C ILE A 140 1.81 -9.88 -4.93
N GLY A 141 1.70 -10.50 -3.74
CA GLY A 141 1.09 -11.80 -3.56
C GLY A 141 2.04 -12.95 -3.87
N ILE A 142 1.47 -14.07 -4.31
CA ILE A 142 2.22 -15.30 -4.57
C ILE A 142 2.79 -15.27 -5.98
N ILE A 143 4.11 -15.40 -6.07
CA ILE A 143 4.82 -15.54 -7.34
C ILE A 143 4.71 -16.99 -7.80
N ARG A 144 4.26 -17.17 -9.03
CA ARG A 144 4.14 -18.49 -9.67
C ARG A 144 5.05 -18.54 -10.88
N LEU A 145 5.95 -19.52 -10.87
CA LEU A 145 6.84 -19.81 -12.01
C LEU A 145 6.38 -21.06 -12.72
N PRO A 146 6.60 -21.17 -14.06
CA PRO A 146 6.59 -22.44 -14.76
C PRO A 146 7.58 -23.41 -14.12
N GLU A 147 7.25 -24.72 -14.14
CA GLU A 147 8.06 -25.74 -13.46
C GLU A 147 9.51 -25.76 -13.90
N GLU A 148 9.77 -25.51 -15.20
CA GLU A 148 11.10 -25.48 -15.81
C GLU A 148 12.06 -24.44 -15.24
N TYR A 149 11.52 -23.39 -14.54
CA TYR A 149 12.35 -22.35 -13.93
C TYR A 149 12.55 -22.53 -12.42
N LYS A 150 11.78 -23.41 -11.77
CA LYS A 150 11.85 -23.60 -10.32
C LYS A 150 13.19 -24.14 -9.85
N GLU A 151 13.87 -24.93 -10.68
CA GLU A 151 15.18 -25.47 -10.36
C GLU A 151 16.25 -24.37 -10.26
N TYR A 152 16.11 -23.29 -11.05
CA TYR A 152 17.11 -22.21 -11.14
C TYR A 152 16.82 -21.05 -10.22
N ILE A 153 15.57 -20.84 -9.81
CA ILE A 153 15.14 -19.67 -9.02
C ILE A 153 14.62 -20.15 -7.67
N GLN A 154 15.39 -19.87 -6.62
CA GLN A 154 15.08 -20.31 -5.27
C GLN A 154 14.43 -19.21 -4.43
N HIS A 155 14.75 -17.94 -4.68
CA HIS A 155 14.27 -16.82 -3.87
C HIS A 155 13.81 -15.65 -4.74
N PHE A 156 12.82 -14.91 -4.24
CA PHE A 156 12.39 -13.64 -4.82
C PHE A 156 12.44 -12.54 -3.78
N GLY A 157 12.99 -11.39 -4.18
CA GLY A 157 12.90 -10.15 -3.43
C GLY A 157 12.28 -9.06 -4.29
N ILE A 158 11.53 -8.15 -3.67
CA ILE A 158 10.95 -7.00 -4.35
C ILE A 158 11.21 -5.72 -3.58
N PHE A 159 11.71 -4.73 -4.30
CA PHE A 159 11.97 -3.39 -3.79
C PHE A 159 11.49 -2.37 -4.80
N ALA A 160 10.99 -1.24 -4.31
CA ALA A 160 10.58 -0.13 -5.16
C ALA A 160 11.24 1.16 -4.67
N SER A 161 11.72 1.97 -5.60
CA SER A 161 12.25 3.30 -5.28
C SER A 161 11.10 4.26 -5.01
N THR A 162 11.18 5.00 -3.91
CA THR A 162 10.15 5.94 -3.48
C THR A 162 10.76 7.20 -2.85
N ASN A 163 9.98 8.25 -2.79
CA ASN A 163 10.33 9.48 -2.09
C ASN A 163 9.97 9.46 -0.59
N SER A 164 9.35 8.39 -0.12
CA SER A 164 8.90 8.21 1.27
C SER A 164 9.37 6.86 1.81
N LEU A 165 8.67 6.30 2.77
CA LEU A 165 8.84 4.93 3.22
C LEU A 165 7.93 4.02 2.39
N GLN A 166 8.47 2.92 1.90
CA GLN A 166 7.70 1.90 1.21
C GLN A 166 8.08 0.51 1.70
N MET A 167 7.07 -0.32 1.91
CA MET A 167 7.20 -1.75 2.14
C MET A 167 6.62 -2.49 0.94
N CYS A 168 7.33 -3.49 0.46
CA CYS A 168 6.84 -4.43 -0.54
C CYS A 168 6.86 -5.84 0.03
N SER A 169 5.87 -6.66 -0.30
CA SER A 169 5.85 -8.07 0.06
C SER A 169 5.57 -8.95 -1.14
N CYS A 170 6.22 -10.11 -1.18
CA CYS A 170 5.93 -11.19 -2.11
C CYS A 170 6.15 -12.53 -1.43
N SER A 171 5.49 -13.58 -1.93
CA SER A 171 5.68 -14.95 -1.46
C SER A 171 6.07 -15.85 -2.62
N TYR A 172 7.03 -16.73 -2.40
CA TYR A 172 7.45 -17.77 -3.34
C TYR A 172 7.74 -19.06 -2.56
N GLY A 173 7.11 -20.16 -2.96
CA GLY A 173 7.15 -21.39 -2.18
C GLY A 173 6.60 -21.15 -0.77
N ASP A 174 7.37 -21.52 0.24
CA ASP A 174 7.02 -21.35 1.66
C ASP A 174 7.61 -20.07 2.27
N GLU A 175 8.31 -19.26 1.47
CA GLU A 175 8.96 -18.05 1.94
C GLU A 175 8.15 -16.81 1.61
N MET A 176 8.14 -15.85 2.54
CA MET A 176 7.65 -14.51 2.34
C MET A 176 8.78 -13.51 2.53
N VAL A 177 9.00 -12.67 1.53
CA VAL A 177 10.01 -11.62 1.59
C VAL A 177 9.33 -10.28 1.79
N LEU A 178 9.85 -9.51 2.75
CA LEU A 178 9.45 -8.14 3.05
C LEU A 178 10.61 -7.21 2.73
N GLY A 179 10.44 -6.38 1.70
CA GLY A 179 11.42 -5.39 1.27
C GLY A 179 11.04 -3.99 1.72
N PHE A 180 11.95 -3.31 2.41
CA PHE A 180 11.76 -1.91 2.81
C PHE A 180 12.68 -0.99 2.03
N THR A 181 12.14 0.11 1.57
CA THR A 181 12.88 1.23 0.99
C THR A 181 12.48 2.52 1.67
N SER A 182 13.45 3.37 1.99
CA SER A 182 13.21 4.60 2.72
C SER A 182 14.25 5.66 2.36
N LYS A 183 13.83 6.92 2.27
CA LYS A 183 14.72 8.08 2.30
C LYS A 183 15.15 8.49 3.71
N ILE A 184 14.48 7.99 4.72
CA ILE A 184 14.82 8.24 6.11
C ILE A 184 16.07 7.41 6.44
N PRO A 185 17.17 8.03 6.90
CA PRO A 185 18.42 7.30 7.15
C PRO A 185 18.37 6.37 8.36
N ASN A 186 17.27 6.41 9.12
CA ASN A 186 17.03 5.59 10.31
C ASN A 186 16.16 4.36 9.93
N ASP A 187 16.51 3.20 10.48
CA ASP A 187 15.82 1.91 10.30
C ASP A 187 14.91 1.52 11.49
N SER A 188 14.57 2.48 12.37
CA SER A 188 13.77 2.23 13.58
C SER A 188 12.40 1.65 13.23
N ILE A 189 11.73 2.18 12.20
CA ILE A 189 10.41 1.69 11.76
C ILE A 189 10.50 0.23 11.34
N GLN A 190 11.53 -0.15 10.59
CA GLN A 190 11.76 -1.53 10.16
C GLN A 190 12.02 -2.44 11.36
N ARG A 191 12.80 -2.00 12.34
CA ARG A 191 13.07 -2.74 13.58
C ARG A 191 11.81 -2.90 14.42
N ASN A 192 11.02 -1.84 14.57
CA ASN A 192 9.74 -1.90 15.30
C ASN A 192 8.79 -2.89 14.62
N PHE A 193 8.70 -2.83 13.29
CA PHE A 193 7.91 -3.77 12.51
C PHE A 193 8.38 -5.23 12.71
N GLN A 194 9.69 -5.48 12.67
CA GLN A 194 10.26 -6.80 12.86
C GLN A 194 9.98 -7.38 14.26
N ARG A 195 9.93 -6.54 15.29
CA ARG A 195 9.57 -6.98 16.66
C ARG A 195 8.12 -7.43 16.79
N MET A 196 7.24 -6.96 15.91
CA MET A 196 5.82 -7.32 15.90
C MET A 196 5.55 -8.62 15.11
N LEU A 197 6.47 -9.03 14.22
CA LEU A 197 6.37 -10.28 13.46
C LEU A 197 6.48 -11.51 14.37
#